data_00514603e13f79aed46e15d6a17972ad
#
_entry.id   00514603e13f79aed46e15d6a17972ad
#
_cell.length_a   1.000
_cell.length_b   1.000
_cell.length_c   1.000
_cell.angle_alpha   90.00
_cell.angle_beta   90.00
_cell.angle_gamma   90.00
#
_symmetry.space_group_name_H-M   'P 1'
#
loop_
_entity.id
_entity.type
_entity.pdbx_description
1 polymer ?
#
loop_
_entity_poly.entity_id
_entity_poly.type
_entity_poly.pdbx_seq_one_letter_code
_entity_poly.pdbx_strand_id
1 'polypeptide(L)'
;MKAVVTLGKYFGPKHPRKGQETGFIAKVVDGRKVHTCRSNYGYWRAKIEKITATGGVLSVRQWSAKPYRSPQEVITEIPAGIVGVQRLALRRERRVINHYAEEQDKPIATAMYYDYTAEVDGHPVPLEILAENDGLTVDDFKAWFAPVFAEADKKYPQFAGLASAVTIDFAIIHFTKRRY
;
A
#
# COMPACT_ATOMS: atom_id res chain seq x y z
N MET A 1 -2.61 -14.99 -22.23
CA MET A 1 -2.38 -13.53 -22.03
C MET A 1 -1.50 -13.32 -20.81
N LYS A 2 -0.73 -12.20 -20.74
CA LYS A 2 0.13 -11.88 -19.60
C LYS A 2 -0.21 -10.48 -19.02
N ALA A 3 -0.46 -10.42 -17.72
CA ALA A 3 -0.48 -9.17 -16.97
C ALA A 3 0.87 -9.00 -16.26
N VAL A 4 1.31 -7.75 -16.07
CA VAL A 4 2.59 -7.45 -15.39
C VAL A 4 2.32 -6.57 -14.20
N VAL A 5 2.89 -6.94 -13.04
CA VAL A 5 3.02 -6.08 -11.87
C VAL A 5 4.50 -5.94 -11.51
N THR A 6 4.95 -4.71 -11.28
CA THR A 6 6.36 -4.43 -11.00
C THR A 6 6.52 -4.01 -9.55
N LEU A 7 7.42 -4.65 -8.81
CA LEU A 7 7.77 -4.30 -7.43
C LEU A 7 8.94 -3.30 -7.41
N GLY A 8 8.96 -2.45 -6.40
CA GLY A 8 10.06 -1.51 -6.18
C GLY A 8 11.27 -2.23 -5.56
N LYS A 9 12.46 -2.10 -6.16
CA LYS A 9 13.71 -2.61 -5.58
C LYS A 9 14.11 -1.83 -4.33
N TYR A 10 13.90 -0.51 -4.37
CA TYR A 10 14.27 0.40 -3.30
C TYR A 10 13.05 1.13 -2.76
N PHE A 11 13.13 1.52 -1.50
CA PHE A 11 12.18 2.45 -0.93
C PHE A 11 12.24 3.80 -1.65
N GLY A 12 11.08 4.37 -1.94
CA GLY A 12 10.93 5.57 -2.75
C GLY A 12 11.49 6.84 -2.10
N PRO A 13 11.58 7.95 -2.87
CA PRO A 13 12.26 9.18 -2.44
C PRO A 13 11.59 9.89 -1.24
N LYS A 14 10.32 9.65 -1.00
CA LYS A 14 9.56 10.23 0.13
C LYS A 14 9.46 9.29 1.33
N HIS A 15 10.09 8.12 1.28
CA HIS A 15 10.09 7.14 2.37
C HIS A 15 11.25 7.41 3.34
N PRO A 16 11.08 7.19 4.68
CA PRO A 16 12.17 7.35 5.66
C PRO A 16 13.39 6.49 5.33
N ARG A 17 13.16 5.30 4.78
CA ARG A 17 14.21 4.36 4.33
C ARG A 17 14.61 4.54 2.87
N LYS A 18 14.48 5.75 2.32
CA LYS A 18 14.82 6.08 0.93
C LYS A 18 16.14 5.46 0.49
N GLY A 19 16.10 4.75 -0.64
CA GLY A 19 17.28 4.15 -1.26
C GLY A 19 17.76 2.84 -0.64
N GLN A 20 17.19 2.40 0.48
CA GLN A 20 17.44 1.06 1.01
C GLN A 20 16.64 0.02 0.20
N GLU A 21 17.16 -1.19 0.11
CA GLU A 21 16.46 -2.28 -0.59
C GLU A 21 15.23 -2.76 0.20
N THR A 22 14.15 -3.03 -0.53
CA THR A 22 12.90 -3.58 0.04
C THR A 22 13.01 -5.07 0.37
N GLY A 23 13.91 -5.77 -0.31
CA GLY A 23 14.05 -7.21 -0.25
C GLY A 23 12.86 -7.98 -0.83
N PHE A 24 12.05 -7.36 -1.69
CA PHE A 24 10.81 -7.96 -2.20
C PHE A 24 11.02 -9.23 -3.02
N ILE A 25 12.13 -9.37 -3.75
CA ILE A 25 12.44 -10.62 -4.47
C ILE A 25 12.47 -11.78 -3.49
N ALA A 26 13.32 -11.70 -2.46
CA ALA A 26 13.44 -12.76 -1.46
C ALA A 26 12.10 -13.03 -0.77
N LYS A 27 11.36 -11.97 -0.40
CA LYS A 27 10.08 -12.10 0.31
C LYS A 27 8.96 -12.71 -0.56
N VAL A 28 8.99 -12.54 -1.88
CA VAL A 28 8.06 -13.24 -2.79
C VAL A 28 8.45 -14.70 -2.91
N VAL A 29 9.74 -14.99 -3.07
CA VAL A 29 10.25 -16.36 -3.25
C VAL A 29 10.02 -17.22 -2.00
N ASP A 30 10.24 -16.67 -0.81
CA ASP A 30 10.03 -17.39 0.47
C ASP A 30 8.59 -17.31 1.02
N GLY A 31 7.67 -16.66 0.30
CA GLY A 31 6.25 -16.62 0.64
C GLY A 31 5.86 -15.61 1.73
N ARG A 32 6.76 -14.76 2.19
CA ARG A 32 6.45 -13.69 3.16
C ARG A 32 5.68 -12.53 2.52
N LYS A 33 5.91 -12.24 1.24
CA LYS A 33 5.15 -11.26 0.47
C LYS A 33 4.14 -11.98 -0.41
N VAL A 34 2.87 -12.02 0.01
CA VAL A 34 1.79 -12.78 -0.65
C VAL A 34 0.87 -11.91 -1.51
N HIS A 35 1.03 -10.61 -1.44
CA HIS A 35 0.29 -9.64 -2.28
C HIS A 35 1.09 -8.34 -2.48
N THR A 36 0.53 -7.45 -3.28
CA THR A 36 1.00 -6.06 -3.39
C THR A 36 -0.18 -5.12 -3.59
N CYS A 37 -0.13 -3.95 -2.95
CA CYS A 37 -1.13 -2.92 -3.10
C CYS A 37 -0.79 -1.98 -4.27
N ARG A 38 -1.82 -1.56 -5.02
CA ARG A 38 -1.70 -0.65 -6.18
C ARG A 38 -2.86 0.33 -6.20
N SER A 39 -2.62 1.54 -6.69
CA SER A 39 -3.68 2.48 -7.01
C SER A 39 -4.56 1.96 -8.16
N ASN A 40 -5.76 2.55 -8.30
CA ASN A 40 -6.71 2.25 -9.38
C ASN A 40 -7.22 0.80 -9.37
N TYR A 41 -8.07 0.50 -8.38
CA TYR A 41 -8.72 -0.81 -8.23
C TYR A 41 -9.43 -1.27 -9.51
N GLY A 42 -10.19 -0.39 -10.18
CA GLY A 42 -10.93 -0.75 -11.39
C GLY A 42 -10.04 -1.24 -12.52
N TYR A 43 -8.89 -0.59 -12.73
CA TYR A 43 -7.90 -1.02 -13.72
C TYR A 43 -7.35 -2.42 -13.41
N TRP A 44 -6.94 -2.66 -12.16
CA TRP A 44 -6.38 -3.94 -11.77
C TRP A 44 -7.40 -5.06 -11.78
N ARG A 45 -8.64 -4.77 -11.36
CA ARG A 45 -9.76 -5.72 -11.45
C ARG A 45 -9.97 -6.18 -12.87
N ALA A 46 -10.17 -5.26 -13.82
CA ALA A 46 -10.37 -5.60 -15.23
C ALA A 46 -9.18 -6.39 -15.81
N LYS A 47 -7.96 -6.04 -15.41
CA LYS A 47 -6.74 -6.72 -15.86
C LYS A 47 -6.64 -8.16 -15.35
N ILE A 48 -6.97 -8.39 -14.08
CA ILE A 48 -6.97 -9.74 -13.48
C ILE A 48 -8.11 -10.58 -14.07
N GLU A 49 -9.32 -10.02 -14.17
CA GLU A 49 -10.46 -10.71 -14.83
C GLU A 49 -10.09 -11.17 -16.25
N LYS A 50 -9.42 -10.31 -17.02
CA LYS A 50 -9.00 -10.63 -18.39
C LYS A 50 -7.99 -11.78 -18.45
N ILE A 51 -6.97 -11.83 -17.58
CA ILE A 51 -6.03 -12.96 -17.56
C ILE A 51 -6.70 -14.24 -17.06
N THR A 52 -7.66 -14.13 -16.14
CA THR A 52 -8.44 -15.27 -15.65
C THR A 52 -9.30 -15.87 -16.78
N ALA A 53 -10.02 -15.05 -17.53
CA ALA A 53 -10.85 -15.48 -18.65
C ALA A 53 -10.05 -16.15 -19.78
N THR A 54 -8.76 -15.80 -19.93
CA THR A 54 -7.89 -16.34 -20.99
C THR A 54 -6.92 -17.43 -20.52
N GLY A 55 -7.02 -17.89 -19.28
CA GLY A 55 -6.05 -18.84 -18.69
C GLY A 55 -4.61 -18.28 -18.69
N GLY A 56 -4.47 -16.96 -18.54
CA GLY A 56 -3.19 -16.28 -18.62
C GLY A 56 -2.37 -16.35 -17.34
N VAL A 57 -1.36 -15.48 -17.22
CA VAL A 57 -0.47 -15.40 -16.07
C VAL A 57 -0.29 -13.97 -15.59
N LEU A 58 -0.04 -13.79 -14.29
CA LEU A 58 0.50 -12.58 -13.70
C LEU A 58 2.03 -12.70 -13.60
N SER A 59 2.76 -11.88 -14.35
CA SER A 59 4.21 -11.79 -14.25
C SER A 59 4.58 -10.75 -13.18
N VAL A 60 5.12 -11.22 -12.07
CA VAL A 60 5.66 -10.37 -10.98
C VAL A 60 7.11 -10.06 -11.33
N ARG A 61 7.45 -8.78 -11.41
CA ARG A 61 8.76 -8.31 -11.84
C ARG A 61 9.33 -7.28 -10.89
N GLN A 62 10.61 -7.01 -11.04
CA GLN A 62 11.31 -5.91 -10.39
C GLN A 62 12.21 -5.20 -11.40
N TRP A 63 12.43 -3.89 -11.23
CA TRP A 63 13.44 -3.18 -11.98
C TRP A 63 14.83 -3.56 -11.45
N SER A 64 15.78 -3.89 -12.33
CA SER A 64 17.15 -4.25 -11.93
C SER A 64 17.88 -3.09 -11.23
N ALA A 65 17.51 -1.83 -11.61
CA ALA A 65 18.02 -0.60 -10.99
C ALA A 65 16.92 0.47 -10.94
N LYS A 66 17.08 1.59 -11.67
CA LYS A 66 16.11 2.71 -11.66
C LYS A 66 14.84 2.33 -12.41
N PRO A 67 13.64 2.57 -11.83
CA PRO A 67 12.37 2.38 -12.51
C PRO A 67 12.32 3.09 -13.87
N TYR A 68 11.75 2.41 -14.86
CA TYR A 68 11.59 2.87 -16.25
C TYR A 68 12.89 3.13 -17.02
N ARG A 69 14.07 2.97 -16.40
CA ARG A 69 15.40 3.23 -17.01
C ARG A 69 16.33 2.03 -16.96
N SER A 70 15.88 0.90 -16.43
CA SER A 70 16.63 -0.36 -16.36
C SER A 70 15.76 -1.50 -16.83
N PRO A 71 16.33 -2.65 -17.22
CA PRO A 71 15.59 -3.86 -17.54
C PRO A 71 14.74 -4.31 -16.37
N GLN A 72 13.65 -5.03 -16.65
CA GLN A 72 12.84 -5.71 -15.66
C GLN A 72 13.30 -7.17 -15.53
N GLU A 73 13.51 -7.61 -14.31
CA GLU A 73 13.76 -9.00 -13.94
C GLU A 73 12.45 -9.68 -13.55
N VAL A 74 12.18 -10.86 -14.08
CA VAL A 74 11.02 -11.66 -13.71
C VAL A 74 11.34 -12.38 -12.40
N ILE A 75 10.53 -12.13 -11.37
CA ILE A 75 10.62 -12.82 -10.08
C ILE A 75 9.88 -14.15 -10.18
N THR A 76 8.63 -14.11 -10.64
CA THR A 76 7.79 -15.31 -10.81
C THR A 76 6.65 -15.03 -11.79
N GLU A 77 6.09 -16.09 -12.35
CA GLU A 77 4.86 -16.07 -13.15
C GLU A 77 3.80 -16.91 -12.45
N ILE A 78 2.69 -16.29 -12.12
CA ILE A 78 1.62 -16.89 -11.31
C ILE A 78 0.44 -17.19 -12.23
N PRO A 79 -0.02 -18.46 -12.30
CA PRO A 79 -1.21 -18.83 -13.08
C PRO A 79 -2.45 -18.06 -12.63
N ALA A 80 -3.28 -17.63 -13.58
CA ALA A 80 -4.47 -16.84 -13.31
C ALA A 80 -5.42 -17.45 -12.27
N GLY A 81 -5.53 -18.79 -12.20
CA GLY A 81 -6.34 -19.49 -11.21
C GLY A 81 -5.88 -19.35 -9.75
N ILE A 82 -4.68 -18.77 -9.52
CA ILE A 82 -4.14 -18.47 -8.18
C ILE A 82 -4.31 -16.98 -7.86
N VAL A 83 -4.18 -16.13 -8.87
CA VAL A 83 -4.22 -14.67 -8.72
C VAL A 83 -5.61 -14.21 -8.31
N GLY A 84 -5.67 -13.14 -7.52
CA GLY A 84 -6.92 -12.46 -7.20
C GLY A 84 -6.68 -10.97 -7.00
N VAL A 85 -7.79 -10.25 -6.96
CA VAL A 85 -7.80 -8.83 -6.65
C VAL A 85 -8.92 -8.56 -5.67
N GLN A 86 -8.62 -7.79 -4.61
CA GLN A 86 -9.60 -7.30 -3.63
C GLN A 86 -9.48 -5.78 -3.53
N ARG A 87 -10.57 -5.12 -3.16
CA ARG A 87 -10.58 -3.67 -2.91
C ARG A 87 -10.10 -3.40 -1.50
N LEU A 88 -9.06 -2.58 -1.36
CA LEU A 88 -8.59 -2.05 -0.10
C LEU A 88 -9.05 -0.60 0.04
N ALA A 89 -9.88 -0.31 1.03
CA ALA A 89 -10.15 1.02 1.50
C ALA A 89 -9.19 1.32 2.67
N LEU A 90 -8.16 2.13 2.41
CA LEU A 90 -7.22 2.56 3.44
C LEU A 90 -7.62 3.95 3.91
N ARG A 91 -7.95 4.07 5.20
CA ARG A 91 -8.34 5.31 5.83
C ARG A 91 -7.20 5.82 6.71
N ARG A 92 -6.87 7.09 6.55
CA ARG A 92 -5.98 7.82 7.47
C ARG A 92 -6.78 8.89 8.17
N GLU A 93 -6.69 8.93 9.49
CA GLU A 93 -7.31 9.94 10.34
C GLU A 93 -6.24 10.73 11.07
N ARG A 94 -6.35 12.06 11.00
CA ARG A 94 -5.49 12.96 11.75
C ARG A 94 -6.00 13.08 13.18
N ARG A 95 -5.13 12.82 14.14
CA ARG A 95 -5.39 12.99 15.57
C ARG A 95 -4.54 14.13 16.12
N VAL A 96 -5.15 14.92 16.97
CA VAL A 96 -4.50 16.02 17.67
C VAL A 96 -4.68 15.78 19.16
N ILE A 97 -3.59 15.78 19.90
CA ILE A 97 -3.58 15.71 21.36
C ILE A 97 -3.02 17.03 21.87
N ASN A 98 -3.84 17.74 22.64
CA ASN A 98 -3.42 18.95 23.35
C ASN A 98 -3.04 18.58 24.78
N HIS A 99 -1.85 18.93 25.19
CA HIS A 99 -1.40 18.82 26.57
C HIS A 99 -1.61 20.16 27.27
N TYR A 100 -2.33 20.15 28.37
CA TYR A 100 -2.60 21.33 29.19
C TYR A 100 -1.77 21.24 30.49
N ALA A 101 -1.23 22.36 30.95
CA ALA A 101 -0.76 22.46 32.33
C ALA A 101 -1.98 22.62 33.26
N GLU A 102 -1.84 22.18 34.50
CA GLU A 102 -2.84 22.49 35.54
C GLU A 102 -3.13 23.99 35.55
N GLU A 103 -4.41 24.35 35.53
CA GLU A 103 -4.91 25.75 35.58
C GLU A 103 -4.66 26.64 34.33
N GLN A 104 -4.36 26.06 33.16
CA GLN A 104 -4.22 26.85 31.93
C GLN A 104 -5.27 26.50 30.86
N ASP A 105 -5.94 27.52 30.33
CA ASP A 105 -6.92 27.38 29.24
C ASP A 105 -6.27 27.14 27.85
N LYS A 106 -4.97 27.36 27.73
CA LYS A 106 -4.21 27.14 26.47
C LYS A 106 -3.32 25.92 26.57
N PRO A 107 -3.23 25.08 25.53
CA PRO A 107 -2.34 23.95 25.54
C PRO A 107 -0.88 24.41 25.58
N ILE A 108 -0.08 23.80 26.45
CA ILE A 108 1.37 24.01 26.53
C ILE A 108 2.13 23.23 25.44
N ALA A 109 1.53 22.16 24.93
CA ALA A 109 2.05 21.38 23.82
C ALA A 109 0.92 20.76 23.03
N THR A 110 1.11 20.65 21.72
CA THR A 110 0.20 19.95 20.81
C THR A 110 0.98 18.89 20.05
N ALA A 111 0.58 17.64 20.21
CA ALA A 111 1.10 16.53 19.41
C ALA A 111 0.09 16.17 18.31
N MET A 112 0.59 15.89 17.12
CA MET A 112 -0.18 15.46 15.98
C MET A 112 0.35 14.13 15.48
N TYR A 113 -0.55 13.17 15.25
CA TYR A 113 -0.23 11.88 14.66
C TYR A 113 -1.33 11.42 13.71
N TYR A 114 -1.07 10.36 12.97
CA TYR A 114 -2.02 9.78 12.03
C TYR A 114 -2.35 8.34 12.43
N ASP A 115 -3.65 8.07 12.61
CA ASP A 115 -4.18 6.71 12.70
C ASP A 115 -4.52 6.19 11.31
N TYR A 116 -4.28 4.90 11.11
CA TYR A 116 -4.62 4.20 9.88
C TYR A 116 -5.52 3.01 10.19
N THR A 117 -6.61 2.90 9.45
CA THR A 117 -7.49 1.73 9.45
C THR A 117 -7.68 1.22 8.04
N ALA A 118 -7.96 -0.06 7.90
CA ALA A 118 -8.10 -0.70 6.61
C ALA A 118 -9.32 -1.61 6.55
N GLU A 119 -10.01 -1.58 5.42
CA GLU A 119 -11.10 -2.51 5.09
C GLU A 119 -10.79 -3.16 3.74
N VAL A 120 -11.00 -4.47 3.65
CA VAL A 120 -10.87 -5.21 2.40
C VAL A 120 -12.23 -5.76 2.02
N ASP A 121 -12.74 -5.37 0.85
CA ASP A 121 -14.09 -5.67 0.38
C ASP A 121 -15.18 -5.35 1.42
N GLY A 122 -14.99 -4.28 2.21
CA GLY A 122 -15.91 -3.82 3.26
C GLY A 122 -15.74 -4.49 4.62
N HIS A 123 -14.75 -5.36 4.80
CA HIS A 123 -14.46 -6.01 6.08
C HIS A 123 -13.20 -5.43 6.72
N PRO A 124 -13.23 -5.06 8.01
CA PRO A 124 -12.05 -4.57 8.71
C PRO A 124 -10.92 -5.59 8.72
N VAL A 125 -9.71 -5.13 8.43
CA VAL A 125 -8.50 -5.96 8.45
C VAL A 125 -7.42 -5.25 9.28
N PRO A 126 -6.77 -5.96 10.24
CA PRO A 126 -5.65 -5.39 10.98
C PRO A 126 -4.54 -4.93 10.06
N LEU A 127 -4.01 -3.72 10.31
CA LEU A 127 -2.98 -3.13 9.48
C LEU A 127 -1.68 -3.94 9.50
N GLU A 128 -1.40 -4.59 10.63
CA GLU A 128 -0.27 -5.48 10.85
C GLU A 128 -0.29 -6.66 9.86
N ILE A 129 -1.45 -7.28 9.69
CA ILE A 129 -1.65 -8.40 8.76
C ILE A 129 -1.48 -7.93 7.30
N LEU A 130 -1.99 -6.75 6.96
CA LEU A 130 -1.81 -6.19 5.63
C LEU A 130 -0.35 -5.87 5.34
N ALA A 131 0.34 -5.23 6.27
CA ALA A 131 1.73 -4.85 6.13
C ALA A 131 2.63 -6.09 5.99
N GLU A 132 2.47 -7.07 6.88
CA GLU A 132 3.22 -8.32 6.86
C GLU A 132 3.05 -9.06 5.53
N ASN A 133 1.82 -9.20 5.06
CA ASN A 133 1.49 -9.85 3.79
C ASN A 133 1.97 -9.07 2.56
N ASP A 134 2.14 -7.75 2.66
CA ASP A 134 2.81 -6.91 1.65
C ASP A 134 4.34 -6.94 1.77
N GLY A 135 4.88 -7.67 2.74
CA GLY A 135 6.31 -7.82 3.00
C GLY A 135 6.94 -6.57 3.63
N LEU A 136 6.17 -5.81 4.38
CA LEU A 136 6.57 -4.56 5.05
C LEU A 136 6.34 -4.64 6.56
N THR A 137 7.02 -3.80 7.31
CA THR A 137 6.60 -3.47 8.68
C THR A 137 5.40 -2.52 8.63
N VAL A 138 4.66 -2.37 9.72
CA VAL A 138 3.54 -1.41 9.79
C VAL A 138 4.00 0.01 9.50
N ASP A 139 5.16 0.40 10.04
CA ASP A 139 5.71 1.75 9.83
C ASP A 139 6.13 1.96 8.36
N ASP A 140 6.78 0.96 7.74
CA ASP A 140 7.13 1.02 6.32
C ASP A 140 5.87 1.06 5.45
N PHE A 141 4.81 0.32 5.81
CA PHE A 141 3.53 0.34 5.11
C PHE A 141 2.87 1.72 5.19
N LYS A 142 2.75 2.30 6.39
CA LYS A 142 2.23 3.66 6.58
C LYS A 142 3.05 4.69 5.77
N ALA A 143 4.38 4.61 5.86
CA ALA A 143 5.27 5.51 5.13
C ALA A 143 5.17 5.34 3.61
N TRP A 144 4.92 4.11 3.11
CA TRP A 144 4.73 3.84 1.69
C TRP A 144 3.51 4.59 1.12
N PHE A 145 2.41 4.65 1.87
CA PHE A 145 1.17 5.31 1.44
C PHE A 145 1.07 6.78 1.85
N ALA A 146 1.88 7.26 2.79
CA ALA A 146 1.86 8.65 3.26
C ALA A 146 1.91 9.69 2.13
N PRO A 147 2.71 9.54 1.05
CA PRO A 147 2.72 10.49 -0.05
C PRO A 147 1.40 10.61 -0.80
N VAL A 148 0.64 9.51 -0.91
CA VAL A 148 -0.67 9.51 -1.59
C VAL A 148 -1.68 10.30 -0.78
N PHE A 149 -1.67 10.12 0.55
CA PHE A 149 -2.50 10.91 1.46
C PHE A 149 -2.11 12.38 1.49
N ALA A 150 -0.82 12.68 1.43
CA ALA A 150 -0.35 14.07 1.37
C ALA A 150 -0.81 14.79 0.10
N GLU A 151 -0.91 14.10 -1.03
CA GLU A 151 -1.47 14.68 -2.25
C GLU A 151 -3.01 14.87 -2.14
N ALA A 152 -3.71 13.95 -1.45
CA ALA A 152 -5.14 14.13 -1.18
C ALA A 152 -5.42 15.35 -0.27
N ASP A 153 -4.59 15.55 0.77
CA ASP A 153 -4.71 16.72 1.66
C ASP A 153 -4.59 18.06 0.90
N LYS A 154 -3.71 18.12 -0.10
CA LYS A 154 -3.54 19.34 -0.92
C LYS A 154 -4.78 19.71 -1.75
N LYS A 155 -5.60 18.70 -2.11
CA LYS A 155 -6.84 18.95 -2.87
C LYS A 155 -7.94 19.57 -2.01
N TYR A 156 -7.85 19.41 -0.69
CA TYR A 156 -8.86 19.87 0.25
C TYR A 156 -8.25 20.69 1.40
N PRO A 157 -7.57 21.81 1.11
CA PRO A 157 -6.82 22.60 2.10
C PRO A 157 -7.70 23.16 3.21
N GLN A 158 -9.01 23.34 2.97
CA GLN A 158 -9.96 23.80 3.99
C GLN A 158 -10.11 22.83 5.18
N PHE A 159 -9.71 21.57 5.03
CA PHE A 159 -9.73 20.58 6.10
C PHE A 159 -8.38 20.40 6.80
N ALA A 160 -7.34 21.14 6.36
CA ALA A 160 -5.96 20.99 6.86
C ALA A 160 -5.78 21.35 8.36
N GLY A 161 -6.75 21.94 9.01
CA GLY A 161 -6.73 22.30 10.45
C GLY A 161 -7.66 21.48 11.34
N LEU A 162 -8.58 20.73 10.76
CA LEU A 162 -9.60 19.96 11.47
C LEU A 162 -9.20 18.49 11.59
N ALA A 163 -9.80 17.76 12.55
CA ALA A 163 -9.71 16.30 12.59
C ALA A 163 -10.31 15.75 11.30
N SER A 164 -9.46 15.45 10.32
CA SER A 164 -9.88 15.03 8.99
C SER A 164 -9.50 13.58 8.75
N ALA A 165 -10.47 12.80 8.30
CA ALA A 165 -10.24 11.46 7.82
C ALA A 165 -10.29 11.43 6.30
N VAL A 166 -9.31 10.78 5.68
CA VAL A 166 -9.25 10.58 4.23
C VAL A 166 -9.22 9.08 3.97
N THR A 167 -10.12 8.60 3.11
CA THR A 167 -10.12 7.21 2.64
C THR A 167 -9.72 7.16 1.18
N ILE A 168 -8.80 6.28 0.85
CA ILE A 168 -8.31 6.08 -0.52
C ILE A 168 -8.41 4.60 -0.88
N ASP A 169 -8.94 4.33 -2.07
CA ASP A 169 -9.09 2.97 -2.58
C ASP A 169 -7.82 2.50 -3.32
N PHE A 170 -7.44 1.26 -3.02
CA PHE A 170 -6.35 0.54 -3.66
C PHE A 170 -6.83 -0.83 -4.13
N ALA A 171 -6.05 -1.46 -4.99
CA ALA A 171 -6.17 -2.87 -5.33
C ALA A 171 -5.14 -3.66 -4.52
N ILE A 172 -5.57 -4.71 -3.82
CA ILE A 172 -4.68 -5.77 -3.36
C ILE A 172 -4.60 -6.81 -4.47
N ILE A 173 -3.42 -7.03 -5.02
CA ILE A 173 -3.15 -8.04 -6.04
C ILE A 173 -2.49 -9.23 -5.36
N HIS A 174 -3.20 -10.33 -5.24
CA HIS A 174 -2.75 -11.53 -4.54
C HIS A 174 -1.87 -12.41 -5.42
N PHE A 175 -0.77 -12.88 -4.86
CA PHE A 175 0.17 -13.82 -5.48
C PHE A 175 -0.12 -15.28 -5.11
N THR A 176 -1.06 -15.49 -4.19
CA THR A 176 -1.49 -16.79 -3.66
C THR A 176 -3.00 -16.90 -3.70
N LYS A 177 -3.56 -18.04 -3.31
CA LYS A 177 -5.02 -18.21 -3.14
C LYS A 177 -5.59 -17.55 -1.88
N ARG A 178 -4.73 -17.02 -1.00
CA ARG A 178 -5.16 -16.32 0.21
C ARG A 178 -6.00 -15.08 -0.16
N ARG A 179 -7.08 -14.87 0.59
CA ARG A 179 -7.93 -13.67 0.54
C ARG A 179 -8.18 -13.20 1.98
N TYR A 180 -8.62 -11.95 2.11
CA TYR A 180 -9.06 -11.37 3.37
C TYR A 180 -10.56 -11.59 3.57
#